data_ab85ec69bfcdbc0ffc904a306f33c0b3
#
_entry.id   ab85ec69bfcdbc0ffc904a306f33c0b3
#
_cell.length_a   1.000
_cell.length_b   1.000
_cell.length_c   1.000
_cell.angle_alpha   90.00
_cell.angle_beta   90.00
_cell.angle_gamma   90.00
#
_symmetry.space_group_name_H-M   'P 1'
#
loop_
_entity.id
_entity.type
_entity.pdbx_description
1 polymer ?
#
loop_
_entity_poly.entity_id
_entity_poly.type
_entity_poly.pdbx_seq_one_letter_code
_entity_poly.pdbx_strand_id
1 'polypeptide(L)'
;MGDILDAAKAALEGVDEWTAANIDAALEPLPEQMDLKKRVVFQAVRVAVCGNMVSPPLGETMALVGRDDCLARIDRARTMAL
;
A
#
# COMPACT_ATOMS: atom_id res chain seq x y z
N MET A 1 8.56 0.52 -9.70
CA MET A 1 8.02 1.12 -8.46
C MET A 1 6.66 1.75 -8.67
N GLY A 2 6.50 2.59 -9.69
CA GLY A 2 5.23 3.23 -9.98
C GLY A 2 4.08 2.26 -10.23
N ASP A 3 4.34 1.16 -10.93
CA ASP A 3 3.31 0.16 -11.22
C ASP A 3 2.77 -0.48 -9.95
N ILE A 4 3.65 -0.74 -8.99
CA ILE A 4 3.24 -1.32 -7.71
C ILE A 4 2.34 -0.35 -6.96
N LEU A 5 2.71 0.91 -6.94
CA LEU A 5 1.94 1.93 -6.24
C LEU A 5 0.61 2.21 -6.92
N ASP A 6 0.56 2.17 -8.25
CA ASP A 6 -0.70 2.29 -8.99
C ASP A 6 -1.66 1.15 -8.63
N ALA A 7 -1.15 -0.07 -8.62
CA ALA A 7 -1.96 -1.24 -8.30
C ALA A 7 -2.45 -1.18 -6.85
N ALA A 8 -1.56 -0.78 -5.93
CA ALA A 8 -1.91 -0.65 -4.52
C ALA A 8 -3.00 0.40 -4.32
N LYS A 9 -2.85 1.55 -4.97
CA LYS A 9 -3.84 2.62 -4.87
C LYS A 9 -5.21 2.14 -5.35
N ALA A 10 -5.26 1.49 -6.51
CA ALA A 10 -6.50 0.98 -7.07
C ALA A 10 -7.17 -0.04 -6.14
N ALA A 11 -6.36 -0.94 -5.58
CA ALA A 11 -6.87 -1.96 -4.65
C ALA A 11 -7.43 -1.32 -3.39
N LEU A 12 -6.72 -0.33 -2.84
CA LEU A 12 -7.13 0.32 -1.60
C LEU A 12 -8.36 1.20 -1.80
N GLU A 13 -8.53 1.79 -2.96
CA GLU A 13 -9.73 2.57 -3.27
C GLU A 13 -10.99 1.72 -3.23
N GLY A 14 -10.87 0.41 -3.46
CA GLY A 14 -11.98 -0.51 -3.41
C GLY A 14 -12.32 -1.04 -2.01
N VAL A 15 -11.56 -0.66 -1.00
CA VAL A 15 -11.81 -1.12 0.37
C VAL A 15 -12.99 -0.36 0.96
N ASP A 16 -14.06 -1.08 1.30
CA ASP A 16 -15.26 -0.47 1.85
C ASP A 16 -15.05 0.00 3.28
N GLU A 17 -14.51 -0.86 4.11
CA GLU A 17 -14.27 -0.56 5.51
C GLU A 17 -12.76 -0.53 5.76
N TRP A 18 -12.26 0.59 6.23
CA TRP A 18 -10.82 0.82 6.39
C TRP A 18 -10.32 0.20 7.70
N THR A 19 -9.99 -1.08 7.63
CA THR A 19 -9.45 -1.84 8.76
C THR A 19 -8.17 -2.54 8.34
N ALA A 20 -7.35 -2.90 9.31
CA ALA A 20 -6.09 -3.59 9.03
C ALA A 20 -6.34 -4.87 8.21
N ALA A 21 -7.35 -5.64 8.57
CA ALA A 21 -7.65 -6.89 7.89
C ALA A 21 -8.07 -6.64 6.43
N ASN A 22 -8.91 -5.65 6.20
CA ASN A 22 -9.38 -5.34 4.85
C ASN A 22 -8.27 -4.74 3.99
N ILE A 23 -7.40 -3.93 4.58
CA ILE A 23 -6.24 -3.38 3.89
C ILE A 23 -5.30 -4.50 3.44
N ASP A 24 -4.99 -5.41 4.35
CA ASP A 24 -4.13 -6.55 4.03
C ASP A 24 -4.75 -7.41 2.94
N ALA A 25 -6.05 -7.67 3.04
CA ALA A 25 -6.76 -8.47 2.04
C ALA A 25 -6.73 -7.80 0.66
N ALA A 26 -6.81 -6.48 0.61
CA ALA A 26 -6.75 -5.75 -0.65
C ALA A 26 -5.38 -5.83 -1.30
N LEU A 27 -4.32 -5.81 -0.50
CA LEU A 27 -2.95 -5.87 -1.00
C LEU A 27 -2.46 -7.28 -1.29
N GLU A 28 -3.06 -8.28 -0.66
CA GLU A 28 -2.62 -9.68 -0.73
C GLU A 28 -2.51 -10.22 -2.16
N PRO A 29 -3.46 -9.99 -3.08
CA PRO A 29 -3.38 -10.56 -4.42
C PRO A 29 -2.42 -9.83 -5.35
N LEU A 30 -1.94 -8.64 -4.99
CA LEU A 30 -1.11 -7.85 -5.88
C LEU A 30 0.21 -8.52 -6.27
N PRO A 31 0.96 -9.14 -5.35
CA PRO A 31 2.22 -9.78 -5.73
C PRO A 31 2.02 -10.84 -6.81
N GLU A 32 0.97 -11.64 -6.68
CA GLU A 32 0.67 -12.69 -7.65
C GLU A 32 0.24 -12.11 -8.98
N GLN A 33 -0.61 -11.10 -8.96
CA GLN A 33 -1.08 -10.43 -10.18
C GLN A 33 0.06 -9.76 -10.95
N MET A 34 1.05 -9.26 -10.23
CA MET A 34 2.18 -8.54 -10.82
C MET A 34 3.41 -9.43 -11.03
N ASP A 35 3.31 -10.71 -10.67
CA ASP A 35 4.42 -11.64 -10.75
C ASP A 35 5.63 -11.15 -9.97
N LEU A 36 5.38 -10.64 -8.77
CA LEU A 36 6.39 -10.13 -7.87
C LEU A 36 6.31 -10.83 -6.52
N LYS A 37 7.37 -10.74 -5.75
CA LYS A 37 7.36 -11.30 -4.40
C LYS A 37 6.54 -10.40 -3.48
N LYS A 38 5.82 -11.03 -2.55
CA LYS A 38 5.00 -10.32 -1.57
C LYS A 38 5.80 -9.23 -0.84
N ARG A 39 7.02 -9.57 -0.45
CA ARG A 39 7.88 -8.62 0.26
C ARG A 39 8.15 -7.36 -0.56
N VAL A 40 8.36 -7.50 -1.87
CA VAL A 40 8.63 -6.37 -2.75
C VAL A 40 7.45 -5.40 -2.77
N VAL A 41 6.24 -5.94 -2.95
CA VAL A 41 5.03 -5.12 -3.02
C VAL A 41 4.76 -4.43 -1.69
N PHE A 42 4.82 -5.18 -0.60
CA PHE A 42 4.52 -4.63 0.72
C PHE A 42 5.56 -3.60 1.16
N GLN A 43 6.84 -3.82 0.81
CA GLN A 43 7.89 -2.84 1.08
C GLN A 43 7.67 -1.53 0.35
N ALA A 44 7.29 -1.61 -0.93
CA ALA A 44 7.03 -0.41 -1.73
C ALA A 44 5.91 0.41 -1.12
N VAL A 45 4.82 -0.24 -0.72
CA VAL A 45 3.69 0.45 -0.09
C VAL A 45 4.08 1.04 1.26
N ARG A 46 4.85 0.28 2.05
CA ARG A 46 5.30 0.75 3.36
C ARG A 46 6.16 2.00 3.26
N VAL A 47 7.10 2.01 2.33
CA VAL A 47 7.94 3.18 2.12
C VAL A 47 7.11 4.37 1.67
N ALA A 48 6.14 4.15 0.78
CA ALA A 48 5.27 5.21 0.30
C ALA A 48 4.44 5.82 1.43
N VAL A 49 3.91 4.98 2.33
CA VAL A 49 3.02 5.44 3.40
C VAL A 49 3.79 5.92 4.62
N CYS A 50 4.81 5.17 5.03
CA CYS A 50 5.51 5.43 6.29
C CYS A 50 6.83 6.15 6.13
N GLY A 51 7.41 6.13 4.96
CA GLY A 51 8.70 6.77 4.71
C GLY A 51 9.90 5.97 5.20
N ASN A 52 9.69 4.81 5.80
CA ASN A 52 10.78 3.95 6.26
C ASN A 52 10.33 2.50 6.30
N MET A 53 11.29 1.61 6.56
CA MET A 53 11.05 0.16 6.54
C MET A 53 10.78 -0.41 7.92
N VAL A 54 10.99 0.37 8.96
CA VAL A 54 10.84 -0.08 10.35
C VAL A 54 9.50 0.44 10.87
N SER A 55 8.54 -0.47 10.99
CA SER A 55 7.20 -0.06 11.43
C SER A 55 6.42 -1.30 11.88
N PRO A 56 5.30 -1.09 12.58
CA PRO A 56 4.34 -2.16 12.87
C PRO A 56 3.83 -2.79 11.57
N PRO A 57 3.04 -3.87 11.64
CA PRO A 57 2.43 -4.46 10.45
C PRO A 57 1.78 -3.41 9.58
N LEU A 58 1.97 -3.54 8.27
CA LEU A 58 1.55 -2.51 7.32
C LEU A 58 0.06 -2.19 7.42
N GLY A 59 -0.79 -3.21 7.49
CA GLY A 59 -2.23 -2.99 7.57
C GLY A 59 -2.64 -2.17 8.78
N GLU A 60 -2.04 -2.46 9.93
CA GLU A 60 -2.33 -1.70 11.16
C GLU A 60 -1.88 -0.27 11.04
N THR A 61 -0.70 -0.05 10.48
CA THR A 61 -0.16 1.30 10.29
C THR A 61 -1.09 2.10 9.38
N MET A 62 -1.52 1.51 8.28
CA MET A 62 -2.40 2.19 7.33
C MET A 62 -3.77 2.45 7.92
N ALA A 63 -4.25 1.56 8.76
CA ALA A 63 -5.53 1.76 9.45
C ALA A 63 -5.48 2.98 10.38
N LEU A 64 -4.34 3.19 11.03
CA LEU A 64 -4.15 4.35 11.90
C LEU A 64 -3.97 5.65 11.11
N VAL A 65 -3.26 5.58 9.99
CA VAL A 65 -3.02 6.77 9.15
C VAL A 65 -4.32 7.26 8.52
N GLY A 66 -5.19 6.35 8.12
CA GLY A 66 -6.45 6.70 7.49
C GLY A 66 -6.40 6.56 5.99
N ARG A 67 -7.56 6.31 5.38
CA ARG A 67 -7.67 6.06 3.95
C ARG A 67 -7.15 7.22 3.11
N ASP A 68 -7.66 8.42 3.37
CA ASP A 68 -7.33 9.59 2.55
C ASP A 68 -5.84 9.90 2.60
N ASP A 69 -5.25 9.84 3.79
CA ASP A 69 -3.83 10.09 3.96
C ASP A 69 -2.99 9.01 3.28
N CYS A 70 -3.39 7.74 3.40
CA CYS A 70 -2.69 6.65 2.75
C CYS A 70 -2.68 6.83 1.24
N LEU A 71 -3.83 7.11 0.66
CA LEU A 71 -3.96 7.30 -0.78
C LEU A 71 -3.17 8.51 -1.25
N ALA A 72 -3.19 9.60 -0.49
CA ALA A 72 -2.43 10.80 -0.83
C ALA A 72 -0.92 10.52 -0.81
N ARG A 73 -0.46 9.79 0.19
CA ARG A 73 0.97 9.44 0.30
C ARG A 73 1.42 8.51 -0.81
N ILE A 74 0.59 7.53 -1.16
CA ILE A 74 0.88 6.62 -2.25
C ILE A 74 0.92 7.37 -3.58
N ASP A 75 -0.02 8.27 -3.80
CA ASP A 75 -0.07 9.07 -5.01
C ASP A 75 1.17 9.96 -5.15
N ARG A 76 1.60 10.57 -4.05
CA ARG A 76 2.81 11.39 -4.05
C ARG A 76 4.04 10.55 -4.37
N ALA A 77 4.16 9.40 -3.73
CA ALA A 77 5.30 8.51 -3.96
C ALA A 77 5.33 8.00 -5.40
N ARG A 78 4.16 7.71 -5.96
CA ARG A 78 4.03 7.28 -7.35
C ARG A 78 4.55 8.34 -8.30
N THR A 79 4.22 9.59 -8.04
CA THR A 79 4.67 10.72 -8.85
C THR A 79 6.18 10.92 -8.73
N MET A 80 6.71 10.69 -7.53
CA MET A 80 8.14 10.88 -7.27
C MET A 80 9.01 9.69 -7.66
N ALA A 81 8.40 8.56 -7.95
CA ALA A 81 9.12 7.31 -8.23
C ALA A 81 9.58 7.19 -9.70
N LEU A 82 9.66 8.27 -10.39
CA LEU A 82 10.11 8.28 -11.79
C LEU A 82 11.66 8.12 -11.91
#